data_497fc3a469b0e534281bde500488bd73
#
_entry.id   497fc3a469b0e534281bde500488bd73
#
_cell.length_a   1.000
_cell.length_b   1.000
_cell.length_c   1.000
_cell.angle_alpha   90.00
_cell.angle_beta   90.00
_cell.angle_gamma   90.00
#
_symmetry.space_group_name_H-M   'P 1'
#
loop_
_entity.id
_entity.type
_entity.pdbx_description
1 polymer ?
#
loop_
_entity_poly.entity_id
_entity_poly.type
_entity_poly.pdbx_seq_one_letter_code
_entity_poly.pdbx_strand_id
1 'polypeptide(L)'
;MNTSNHSSETNKGRDIFLLPPSDPELISKIPRILPHERVFPIQIGTELFKLSGASISSDAPSYFSRYFQCQVARAEEAGEDISTAIRTLYIDRDPVTFRDISLHLQGYHVTPRDGTHFVRLFADAQFYTLPKLMSQLYEESIFISIGHREFQIPRDIFNGPGNSPNFFSLGFGVFFSTREEIFPGLDKEHLIRPPSIMPPCVPNRSADIFNELLHLLRGYPVHIRDEEHRASLLRDCRYFNFKGLEQKLIPHQISYNLARRRHEITLRLEDILKSGISIVSDVMTPSGTGESVSGWVNYMRPYEDDKQHELILEIGGENTKLHMNIMRAEFFGQIKVRVARLFEVIATKLNLPPTTQPLGLLMASGGASSQPATPGNTPLSEDLVRVVIESDTHVVLDGKTYNFTENDEMATAMSTSSSMGHGGGQESPLSSIGGYFGPPRKRRRIDFSSHTADEWIVRTGQWKLRIQGSRNGKSAVECVLVAVKIDAYSTEQARNAQRGFLRG
;
A
#
# COMPACT_ATOMS: atom_id res chain seq x y z
N MET A 1 -0.19 31.32 -42.52
CA MET A 1 -1.58 30.86 -42.78
C MET A 1 -1.69 29.41 -42.36
N ASN A 2 -2.69 29.14 -41.58
CA ASN A 2 -3.18 27.88 -41.07
C ASN A 2 -2.53 27.27 -39.82
N THR A 3 -3.13 27.67 -38.77
CA THR A 3 -3.27 27.09 -37.45
C THR A 3 -4.01 25.77 -37.50
N SER A 4 -3.50 24.76 -36.80
CA SER A 4 -4.30 23.60 -36.41
C SER A 4 -4.17 23.38 -34.89
N ASN A 5 -5.28 23.65 -34.22
CA ASN A 5 -5.54 23.38 -32.82
C ASN A 5 -5.54 21.87 -32.56
N HIS A 6 -4.76 21.43 -31.59
CA HIS A 6 -5.01 20.18 -30.89
C HIS A 6 -5.48 20.46 -29.45
N SER A 7 -6.76 20.26 -29.28
CA SER A 7 -7.43 20.25 -27.98
C SER A 7 -6.99 19.02 -27.18
N SER A 8 -6.29 19.25 -26.08
CA SER A 8 -6.04 18.25 -25.06
C SER A 8 -7.21 18.26 -24.07
N GLU A 9 -7.97 17.19 -24.06
CA GLU A 9 -8.99 16.92 -23.02
C GLU A 9 -8.29 16.70 -21.67
N THR A 10 -8.45 17.68 -20.80
CA THR A 10 -8.02 17.60 -19.40
C THR A 10 -9.05 16.80 -18.59
N ASN A 11 -8.60 15.67 -18.10
CA ASN A 11 -9.26 14.81 -17.15
C ASN A 11 -9.56 15.58 -15.85
N LYS A 12 -10.82 15.89 -15.59
CA LYS A 12 -11.29 16.49 -14.34
C LYS A 12 -11.26 15.45 -13.22
N GLY A 13 -10.10 15.30 -12.58
CA GLY A 13 -10.01 14.71 -11.26
C GLY A 13 -10.65 15.68 -10.26
N ARG A 14 -11.53 15.18 -9.41
CA ARG A 14 -12.22 15.90 -8.35
C ARG A 14 -11.19 16.53 -7.41
N ASP A 15 -11.03 17.84 -7.48
CA ASP A 15 -10.30 18.64 -6.50
C ASP A 15 -11.09 18.66 -5.18
N ILE A 16 -10.65 17.83 -4.25
CA ILE A 16 -11.08 17.88 -2.85
C ILE A 16 -10.30 19.02 -2.21
N PHE A 17 -10.97 20.14 -1.99
CA PHE A 17 -10.62 21.24 -1.09
C PHE A 17 -9.12 21.60 -1.00
N LEU A 18 -8.56 22.13 -2.09
CA LEU A 18 -7.44 23.06 -1.98
C LEU A 18 -8.03 24.45 -1.79
N LEU A 19 -7.92 24.98 -0.58
CA LEU A 19 -8.08 26.42 -0.35
C LEU A 19 -7.07 27.13 -1.26
N PRO A 20 -7.48 28.18 -1.99
CA PRO A 20 -6.54 28.91 -2.85
C PRO A 20 -5.39 29.45 -2.01
N PRO A 21 -4.15 29.50 -2.54
CA PRO A 21 -3.05 30.15 -1.85
C PRO A 21 -3.46 31.57 -1.49
N SER A 22 -3.41 31.88 -0.21
CA SER A 22 -3.74 33.20 0.30
C SER A 22 -2.75 34.21 -0.28
N ASP A 23 -3.24 35.08 -1.15
CA ASP A 23 -2.46 36.18 -1.71
C ASP A 23 -1.94 37.05 -0.54
N PRO A 24 -0.64 37.26 -0.38
CA PRO A 24 -0.07 38.03 0.74
C PRO A 24 -0.63 39.48 0.83
N GLU A 25 -1.09 40.02 -0.29
CA GLU A 25 -1.70 41.37 -0.33
C GLU A 25 -3.14 41.41 0.26
N LEU A 26 -3.87 40.29 0.30
CA LEU A 26 -5.21 40.24 0.88
C LEU A 26 -5.20 40.17 2.41
N ILE A 27 -4.07 39.77 3.02
CA ILE A 27 -3.92 39.60 4.47
C ILE A 27 -3.68 40.95 5.18
N SER A 28 -3.24 42.00 4.46
CA SER A 28 -2.81 43.25 5.07
C SER A 28 -3.95 44.26 5.35
N LYS A 29 -5.16 44.09 4.81
CA LYS A 29 -6.25 45.05 5.01
C LYS A 29 -7.33 44.46 5.95
N ILE A 30 -7.37 44.99 7.17
CA ILE A 30 -8.46 44.71 8.10
C ILE A 30 -9.76 45.29 7.52
N PRO A 31 -10.83 44.48 7.33
CA PRO A 31 -12.09 45.00 6.81
C PRO A 31 -12.72 45.99 7.77
N ARG A 32 -13.27 47.11 7.26
CA ARG A 32 -13.94 48.14 8.06
C ARG A 32 -15.38 47.75 8.36
N ILE A 33 -15.59 46.67 9.12
CA ILE A 33 -16.93 46.24 9.55
C ILE A 33 -17.41 47.01 10.76
N LEU A 34 -16.48 47.35 11.66
CA LEU A 34 -16.73 48.18 12.85
C LEU A 34 -15.82 49.39 12.82
N PRO A 35 -16.18 50.49 13.50
CA PRO A 35 -15.29 51.64 13.70
C PRO A 35 -13.99 51.20 14.38
N HIS A 36 -12.85 51.29 13.68
CA HIS A 36 -11.57 50.69 14.09
C HIS A 36 -11.06 51.25 15.43
N GLU A 37 -11.19 52.56 15.63
CA GLU A 37 -10.72 53.29 16.83
C GLU A 37 -11.56 53.03 18.09
N ARG A 38 -12.73 52.41 17.89
CA ARG A 38 -13.66 52.24 18.99
C ARG A 38 -13.37 50.97 19.76
N VAL A 39 -13.57 51.01 21.08
CA VAL A 39 -13.41 49.88 21.98
C VAL A 39 -14.77 49.25 22.28
N PHE A 40 -14.84 47.93 22.16
CA PHE A 40 -16.02 47.10 22.40
C PHE A 40 -15.79 46.20 23.61
N PRO A 41 -16.66 46.21 24.62
CA PRO A 41 -16.52 45.40 25.82
C PRO A 41 -17.12 43.98 25.60
N ILE A 42 -16.33 42.97 25.90
CA ILE A 42 -16.72 41.54 25.84
C ILE A 42 -16.40 40.92 27.19
N GLN A 43 -17.39 40.42 27.90
CA GLN A 43 -17.20 39.71 29.15
C GLN A 43 -17.31 38.20 28.89
N ILE A 44 -16.23 37.46 29.14
CA ILE A 44 -16.16 36.01 29.03
C ILE A 44 -16.08 35.45 30.45
N GLY A 45 -17.14 34.77 30.86
CA GLY A 45 -17.26 34.31 32.24
C GLY A 45 -17.02 35.45 33.23
N THR A 46 -15.95 35.40 34.00
CA THR A 46 -15.60 36.37 35.04
C THR A 46 -14.72 37.54 34.55
N GLU A 47 -14.17 37.46 33.31
CA GLU A 47 -13.20 38.46 32.83
C GLU A 47 -13.78 39.38 31.77
N LEU A 48 -13.44 40.66 31.87
CA LEU A 48 -13.83 41.70 30.92
C LEU A 48 -12.67 41.98 29.97
N PHE A 49 -12.90 41.76 28.70
CA PHE A 49 -11.99 42.07 27.60
C PHE A 49 -12.46 43.33 26.87
N LYS A 50 -11.53 44.19 26.53
CA LYS A 50 -11.79 45.41 25.76
C LYS A 50 -11.00 45.34 24.46
N LEU A 51 -11.69 45.12 23.33
CA LEU A 51 -11.08 45.00 22.03
C LEU A 51 -11.48 46.16 21.12
N SER A 52 -10.54 46.63 20.29
CA SER A 52 -10.84 47.66 19.30
C SER A 52 -11.71 47.08 18.17
N GLY A 53 -12.43 47.97 17.47
CA GLY A 53 -13.17 47.55 16.28
C GLY A 53 -12.28 46.95 15.19
N ALA A 54 -11.02 47.43 15.09
CA ALA A 54 -10.02 46.82 14.21
C ALA A 54 -9.71 45.38 14.61
N SER A 55 -9.48 45.11 15.90
CA SER A 55 -9.23 43.75 16.40
C SER A 55 -10.39 42.80 16.12
N ILE A 56 -11.63 43.24 16.43
CA ILE A 56 -12.83 42.41 16.18
C ILE A 56 -13.07 42.20 14.68
N SER A 57 -12.74 43.17 13.85
CA SER A 57 -12.86 43.05 12.38
C SER A 57 -11.76 42.24 11.74
N SER A 58 -10.65 41.98 12.44
CA SER A 58 -9.48 41.28 11.89
C SER A 58 -9.77 39.86 11.41
N ASP A 59 -10.65 39.14 12.12
CA ASP A 59 -11.10 37.77 11.79
C ASP A 59 -12.63 37.74 11.55
N ALA A 60 -13.09 38.67 10.73
CA ALA A 60 -14.49 38.74 10.32
C ALA A 60 -14.74 37.95 9.03
N PRO A 61 -15.98 37.44 8.82
CA PRO A 61 -17.18 37.57 9.66
C PRO A 61 -17.15 36.63 10.87
N SER A 62 -17.27 37.18 12.08
CA SER A 62 -17.30 36.42 13.33
C SER A 62 -18.56 36.71 14.14
N TYR A 63 -18.82 35.91 15.18
CA TYR A 63 -19.91 36.15 16.12
C TYR A 63 -19.83 37.58 16.71
N PHE A 64 -18.63 38.02 17.09
CA PHE A 64 -18.39 39.34 17.66
C PHE A 64 -18.67 40.48 16.66
N SER A 65 -18.13 40.34 15.44
CA SER A 65 -18.31 41.39 14.42
C SER A 65 -19.78 41.56 14.05
N ARG A 66 -20.55 40.48 13.94
CA ARG A 66 -21.98 40.54 13.65
C ARG A 66 -22.79 41.13 14.80
N TYR A 67 -22.47 40.70 16.03
CA TYR A 67 -23.18 41.23 17.23
C TYR A 67 -23.03 42.73 17.36
N PHE A 68 -21.81 43.23 17.31
CA PHE A 68 -21.56 44.67 17.46
C PHE A 68 -21.99 45.48 16.24
N GLN A 69 -21.93 44.93 15.04
CA GLN A 69 -22.48 45.56 13.85
C GLN A 69 -23.99 45.81 13.98
N CYS A 70 -24.74 44.82 14.50
CA CYS A 70 -26.16 44.99 14.76
C CYS A 70 -26.42 46.09 15.84
N GLN A 71 -25.57 46.23 16.87
CA GLN A 71 -25.73 47.26 17.86
C GLN A 71 -25.44 48.67 17.30
N VAL A 72 -24.38 48.79 16.50
CA VAL A 72 -24.02 50.05 15.84
C VAL A 72 -25.14 50.48 14.89
N ALA A 73 -25.64 49.58 14.04
CA ALA A 73 -26.72 49.88 13.11
C ALA A 73 -28.00 50.36 13.82
N ARG A 74 -28.37 49.68 14.91
CA ARG A 74 -29.54 50.11 15.73
C ARG A 74 -29.37 51.47 16.36
N ALA A 75 -28.16 51.78 16.85
CA ALA A 75 -27.88 53.10 17.42
C ALA A 75 -27.95 54.21 16.36
N GLU A 76 -27.43 53.94 15.17
CA GLU A 76 -27.51 54.87 14.03
C GLU A 76 -28.96 55.09 13.58
N GLU A 77 -29.79 54.02 13.48
CA GLU A 77 -31.21 54.10 13.14
C GLU A 77 -32.01 54.88 14.20
N ALA A 78 -31.67 54.71 15.49
CA ALA A 78 -32.31 55.44 16.60
C ALA A 78 -31.82 56.89 16.80
N GLY A 79 -30.74 57.29 16.12
CA GLY A 79 -30.08 58.56 16.31
C GLY A 79 -29.40 58.70 17.69
N GLU A 80 -29.09 57.59 18.36
CA GLU A 80 -28.43 57.55 19.66
C GLU A 80 -26.91 57.67 19.50
N ASP A 81 -26.25 58.23 20.51
CA ASP A 81 -24.79 58.23 20.52
C ASP A 81 -24.29 56.80 20.70
N ILE A 82 -23.59 56.31 19.69
CA ILE A 82 -22.99 54.99 19.67
C ILE A 82 -22.17 54.71 20.96
N SER A 83 -21.61 55.74 21.62
CA SER A 83 -20.83 55.58 22.86
C SER A 83 -21.66 55.10 24.05
N THR A 84 -22.91 55.44 24.10
CA THR A 84 -23.82 55.03 25.17
C THR A 84 -24.70 53.86 24.81
N ALA A 85 -24.86 53.60 23.51
CA ALA A 85 -25.72 52.53 22.99
C ALA A 85 -25.06 51.14 23.01
N ILE A 86 -23.72 51.04 22.98
CA ILE A 86 -23.02 49.78 22.98
C ILE A 86 -23.04 49.10 24.35
N ARG A 87 -23.64 47.92 24.40
CA ARG A 87 -23.71 47.10 25.61
C ARG A 87 -22.61 46.07 25.65
N THR A 88 -22.17 45.69 26.86
CA THR A 88 -21.22 44.60 27.07
C THR A 88 -21.83 43.30 26.59
N LEU A 89 -21.12 42.61 25.73
CA LEU A 89 -21.47 41.25 25.31
C LEU A 89 -20.99 40.25 26.38
N TYR A 90 -21.93 39.54 27.02
CA TYR A 90 -21.61 38.48 27.97
C TYR A 90 -21.69 37.12 27.33
N ILE A 91 -20.66 36.28 27.54
CA ILE A 91 -20.60 34.91 27.07
C ILE A 91 -20.07 34.01 28.20
N ASP A 92 -20.81 32.95 28.53
CA ASP A 92 -20.45 31.99 29.58
C ASP A 92 -19.49 30.93 29.00
N ARG A 93 -18.20 31.28 28.89
CA ARG A 93 -17.12 30.39 28.43
C ARG A 93 -15.84 30.66 29.23
N ASP A 94 -14.79 29.81 28.94
CA ASP A 94 -13.50 29.88 29.63
C ASP A 94 -12.70 31.14 29.24
N PRO A 95 -12.44 32.07 30.18
CA PRO A 95 -11.66 33.26 29.89
C PRO A 95 -10.19 32.97 29.61
N VAL A 96 -9.64 31.85 30.10
CA VAL A 96 -8.23 31.47 29.86
C VAL A 96 -7.99 31.16 28.38
N THR A 97 -8.88 30.39 27.78
CA THR A 97 -8.84 30.10 26.32
C THR A 97 -9.08 31.38 25.50
N PHE A 98 -10.01 32.26 25.97
CA PHE A 98 -10.31 33.49 25.27
C PHE A 98 -9.16 34.52 25.30
N ARG A 99 -8.27 34.48 26.28
CA ARG A 99 -7.06 35.34 26.27
C ARG A 99 -6.21 35.08 25.02
N ASP A 100 -6.00 33.82 24.66
CA ASP A 100 -5.26 33.48 23.45
C ASP A 100 -6.03 33.89 22.18
N ILE A 101 -7.37 33.74 22.18
CA ILE A 101 -8.21 34.25 21.08
C ILE A 101 -8.13 35.78 20.98
N SER A 102 -8.09 36.47 22.09
CA SER A 102 -7.95 37.96 22.09
C SER A 102 -6.62 38.41 21.50
N LEU A 103 -5.53 37.66 21.76
CA LEU A 103 -4.23 37.89 21.13
C LEU A 103 -4.30 37.67 19.62
N HIS A 104 -4.93 36.57 19.16
CA HIS A 104 -5.15 36.33 17.73
C HIS A 104 -5.91 37.51 17.07
N LEU A 105 -7.00 37.95 17.66
CA LEU A 105 -7.77 39.10 17.14
C LEU A 105 -6.95 40.40 17.10
N GLN A 106 -5.97 40.57 17.97
CA GLN A 106 -5.01 41.67 17.97
C GLN A 106 -3.87 41.52 16.96
N GLY A 107 -3.85 40.38 16.20
CA GLY A 107 -2.86 40.13 15.16
C GLY A 107 -1.64 39.34 15.61
N TYR A 108 -1.63 38.79 16.83
CA TYR A 108 -0.57 37.93 17.31
C TYR A 108 -0.81 36.47 16.85
N HIS A 109 0.26 35.78 16.50
CA HIS A 109 0.20 34.37 16.23
C HIS A 109 0.04 33.57 17.52
N VAL A 110 -0.92 32.66 17.58
CA VAL A 110 -1.22 31.88 18.77
C VAL A 110 -0.85 30.40 18.49
N THR A 111 0.12 29.92 19.24
CA THR A 111 0.56 28.51 19.14
C THR A 111 -0.05 27.69 20.27
N PRO A 112 -0.77 26.58 19.94
CA PRO A 112 -1.24 25.65 20.96
C PRO A 112 -0.10 25.04 21.77
N ARG A 113 -0.28 24.94 23.09
CA ARG A 113 0.76 24.39 24.01
C ARG A 113 0.75 22.87 24.07
N ASP A 114 -0.43 22.28 24.01
CA ASP A 114 -0.69 20.85 24.10
C ASP A 114 -1.99 20.49 23.37
N GLY A 115 -2.30 19.19 23.30
CA GLY A 115 -3.52 18.70 22.65
C GLY A 115 -4.81 19.21 23.29
N THR A 116 -4.85 19.37 24.60
CA THR A 116 -6.01 19.87 25.32
C THR A 116 -6.25 21.35 25.00
N HIS A 117 -5.18 22.14 25.00
CA HIS A 117 -5.23 23.54 24.63
C HIS A 117 -5.66 23.74 23.17
N PHE A 118 -5.09 22.93 22.26
CA PHE A 118 -5.48 22.91 20.85
C PHE A 118 -6.98 22.68 20.66
N VAL A 119 -7.54 21.66 21.32
CA VAL A 119 -8.97 21.31 21.20
C VAL A 119 -9.87 22.41 21.76
N ARG A 120 -9.48 23.04 22.89
CA ARG A 120 -10.24 24.16 23.47
C ARG A 120 -10.23 25.38 22.54
N LEU A 121 -9.06 25.76 22.03
CA LEU A 121 -8.94 26.84 21.06
C LEU A 121 -9.75 26.58 19.80
N PHE A 122 -9.69 25.36 19.27
CA PHE A 122 -10.44 25.01 18.08
C PHE A 122 -11.95 25.02 18.31
N ALA A 123 -12.42 24.46 19.43
CA ALA A 123 -13.84 24.49 19.81
C ALA A 123 -14.37 25.90 19.97
N ASP A 124 -13.58 26.79 20.58
CA ASP A 124 -13.97 28.20 20.76
C ASP A 124 -13.87 28.99 19.44
N ALA A 125 -12.85 28.70 18.59
CA ALA A 125 -12.77 29.31 17.26
C ALA A 125 -13.98 28.95 16.38
N GLN A 126 -14.44 27.70 16.44
CA GLN A 126 -15.68 27.29 15.79
C GLN A 126 -16.93 27.97 16.37
N PHE A 127 -17.02 28.04 17.70
CA PHE A 127 -18.15 28.64 18.38
C PHE A 127 -18.29 30.14 18.05
N TYR A 128 -17.17 30.85 18.04
CA TYR A 128 -17.13 32.27 17.69
C TYR A 128 -17.11 32.54 16.18
N THR A 129 -17.03 31.49 15.36
CA THR A 129 -16.92 31.56 13.90
C THR A 129 -15.73 32.45 13.50
N LEU A 130 -14.51 32.04 13.88
CA LEU A 130 -13.26 32.73 13.59
C LEU A 130 -12.50 31.99 12.44
N PRO A 131 -12.77 32.36 11.17
CA PRO A 131 -12.25 31.61 10.04
C PRO A 131 -10.72 31.63 9.92
N LYS A 132 -10.07 32.75 10.23
CA LYS A 132 -8.60 32.85 10.17
C LYS A 132 -7.94 32.03 11.26
N LEU A 133 -8.47 32.07 12.50
CA LEU A 133 -7.97 31.24 13.59
C LEU A 133 -8.16 29.76 13.29
N MET A 134 -9.31 29.36 12.74
CA MET A 134 -9.56 27.99 12.33
C MET A 134 -8.58 27.53 11.25
N SER A 135 -8.29 28.35 10.23
CA SER A 135 -7.31 28.05 9.19
C SER A 135 -5.90 27.95 9.79
N GLN A 136 -5.51 28.87 10.66
CA GLN A 136 -4.23 28.81 11.35
C GLN A 136 -4.08 27.52 12.16
N LEU A 137 -5.09 27.17 12.96
CA LEU A 137 -5.07 25.93 13.75
C LEU A 137 -5.07 24.67 12.89
N TYR A 138 -5.68 24.73 11.70
CA TYR A 138 -5.62 23.62 10.73
C TYR A 138 -4.21 23.42 10.17
N GLU A 139 -3.46 24.49 9.95
CA GLU A 139 -2.08 24.44 9.43
C GLU A 139 -1.06 24.07 10.51
N GLU A 140 -1.40 24.20 11.78
CA GLU A 140 -0.56 23.85 12.91
C GLU A 140 -0.24 22.35 12.99
N SER A 141 0.69 22.01 13.88
CA SER A 141 1.05 20.63 14.19
C SER A 141 -0.17 19.80 14.61
N ILE A 142 -0.11 18.53 14.31
CA ILE A 142 -1.08 17.54 14.77
C ILE A 142 -0.76 17.16 16.21
N PHE A 143 -1.74 17.29 17.10
CA PHE A 143 -1.66 16.88 18.51
C PHE A 143 -2.43 15.58 18.70
N ILE A 144 -1.75 14.53 19.16
CA ILE A 144 -2.34 13.20 19.36
C ILE A 144 -1.63 12.45 20.49
N SER A 145 -2.38 11.65 21.25
CA SER A 145 -1.82 10.73 22.22
C SER A 145 -1.71 9.32 21.64
N ILE A 146 -0.52 8.75 21.69
CA ILE A 146 -0.26 7.37 21.21
C ILE A 146 0.42 6.60 22.34
N GLY A 147 -0.16 5.47 22.75
CA GLY A 147 0.37 4.68 23.85
C GLY A 147 0.52 5.49 25.14
N HIS A 148 -0.44 6.37 25.44
CA HIS A 148 -0.46 7.26 26.60
C HIS A 148 0.65 8.35 26.61
N ARG A 149 1.33 8.56 25.50
CA ARG A 149 2.32 9.63 25.32
C ARG A 149 1.81 10.65 24.30
N GLU A 150 1.94 11.92 24.59
CA GLU A 150 1.53 13.00 23.71
C GLU A 150 2.60 13.27 22.64
N PHE A 151 2.14 13.49 21.42
CA PHE A 151 2.96 13.83 20.26
C PHE A 151 2.43 15.10 19.62
N GLN A 152 3.37 15.98 19.30
CA GLN A 152 3.16 17.12 18.41
C GLN A 152 3.87 16.82 17.08
N ILE A 153 3.12 16.66 16.00
CA ILE A 153 3.62 16.19 14.72
C ILE A 153 3.45 17.29 13.68
N PRO A 154 4.54 17.85 13.15
CA PRO A 154 4.47 18.75 12.01
C PRO A 154 3.85 18.05 10.80
N ARG A 155 2.97 18.74 10.07
CA ARG A 155 2.23 18.12 8.94
C ARG A 155 3.13 17.79 7.76
N ASP A 156 4.18 18.56 7.56
CA ASP A 156 5.17 18.40 6.48
C ASP A 156 5.95 17.09 6.54
N ILE A 157 6.02 16.46 7.70
CA ILE A 157 6.69 15.16 7.88
C ILE A 157 6.11 14.05 6.98
N PHE A 158 4.84 14.20 6.57
CA PHE A 158 4.13 13.23 5.74
C PHE A 158 4.23 13.48 4.24
N ASN A 159 4.98 14.50 3.80
CA ASN A 159 5.10 14.88 2.38
C ASN A 159 5.93 13.88 1.57
N GLY A 160 6.61 12.94 2.21
CA GLY A 160 7.36 11.89 1.53
C GLY A 160 6.47 11.01 0.65
N PRO A 161 7.01 10.49 -0.48
CA PRO A 161 6.25 9.67 -1.41
C PRO A 161 5.58 8.48 -0.71
N GLY A 162 4.30 8.25 -1.01
CA GLY A 162 3.52 7.13 -0.46
C GLY A 162 3.14 7.22 1.02
N ASN A 163 3.50 8.32 1.72
CA ASN A 163 3.15 8.53 3.13
C ASN A 163 1.90 9.40 3.31
N SER A 164 1.28 9.84 2.22
CA SER A 164 -0.02 10.52 2.18
C SER A 164 -0.87 9.93 1.04
N PRO A 165 -2.20 9.73 1.18
CA PRO A 165 -2.98 9.94 2.40
C PRO A 165 -2.68 8.89 3.48
N ASN A 166 -2.70 9.29 4.75
CA ASN A 166 -2.41 8.45 5.89
C ASN A 166 -3.47 8.60 7.00
N PHE A 167 -3.31 7.87 8.11
CA PHE A 167 -4.21 7.94 9.26
C PHE A 167 -4.42 9.39 9.74
N PHE A 168 -3.35 10.18 9.80
CA PHE A 168 -3.41 11.55 10.32
C PHE A 168 -4.09 12.51 9.35
N SER A 169 -3.75 12.46 8.07
CA SER A 169 -4.34 13.33 7.05
C SER A 169 -5.85 13.09 6.88
N LEU A 170 -6.28 11.83 6.94
CA LEU A 170 -7.68 11.45 6.82
C LEU A 170 -8.45 11.68 8.13
N GLY A 171 -7.89 11.25 9.27
CA GLY A 171 -8.56 11.39 10.57
C GLY A 171 -8.72 12.85 11.02
N PHE A 172 -7.69 13.66 10.80
CA PHE A 172 -7.79 15.09 11.09
C PHE A 172 -8.68 15.84 10.10
N GLY A 173 -8.78 15.40 8.86
CA GLY A 173 -9.77 15.94 7.91
C GLY A 173 -11.20 15.82 8.46
N VAL A 174 -11.55 14.66 9.03
CA VAL A 174 -12.84 14.44 9.68
C VAL A 174 -12.99 15.26 10.96
N PHE A 175 -11.93 15.35 11.78
CA PHE A 175 -11.96 16.15 13.01
C PHE A 175 -12.21 17.65 12.76
N PHE A 176 -11.66 18.20 11.66
CA PHE A 176 -11.84 19.57 11.24
C PHE A 176 -13.07 19.79 10.34
N SER A 177 -13.79 18.74 9.98
CA SER A 177 -15.03 18.86 9.23
C SER A 177 -16.09 19.61 10.02
N THR A 178 -17.14 20.04 9.35
CA THR A 178 -18.20 20.82 10.01
C THR A 178 -18.86 20.00 11.15
N ARG A 179 -19.39 20.69 12.16
CA ARG A 179 -20.10 20.05 13.29
C ARG A 179 -21.19 19.08 12.85
N GLU A 180 -21.81 19.32 11.70
CA GLU A 180 -22.85 18.48 11.12
C GLU A 180 -22.32 17.10 10.74
N GLU A 181 -21.07 17.04 10.29
CA GLU A 181 -20.40 15.79 9.91
C GLU A 181 -19.84 15.04 11.12
N ILE A 182 -19.37 15.77 12.17
CA ILE A 182 -18.81 15.16 13.38
C ILE A 182 -19.90 14.58 14.28
N PHE A 183 -21.07 15.24 14.34
CA PHE A 183 -22.19 14.84 15.19
C PHE A 183 -23.48 14.77 14.35
N PRO A 184 -23.63 13.79 13.48
CA PRO A 184 -24.81 13.66 12.64
C PRO A 184 -26.06 13.41 13.51
N GLY A 185 -27.10 14.18 13.26
CA GLY A 185 -28.37 14.09 14.00
C GLY A 185 -28.47 14.91 15.27
N LEU A 186 -27.45 15.73 15.59
CA LEU A 186 -27.54 16.68 16.69
C LEU A 186 -28.23 17.96 16.22
N ASP A 187 -29.38 18.26 16.81
CA ASP A 187 -30.09 19.54 16.57
C ASP A 187 -29.30 20.70 17.17
N LYS A 188 -28.86 21.64 16.32
CA LYS A 188 -27.97 22.73 16.69
C LYS A 188 -28.71 23.91 17.32
N GLU A 189 -29.99 24.05 17.06
CA GLU A 189 -30.77 25.22 17.49
C GLU A 189 -30.88 25.33 19.02
N HIS A 190 -30.72 24.19 19.72
CA HIS A 190 -30.84 24.12 21.17
C HIS A 190 -29.50 23.88 21.91
N LEU A 191 -28.36 23.80 21.20
CA LEU A 191 -27.05 23.61 21.83
C LEU A 191 -26.45 24.95 22.30
N ILE A 192 -26.66 25.24 23.58
CA ILE A 192 -26.07 26.40 24.23
C ILE A 192 -24.54 26.23 24.37
N ARG A 193 -24.04 25.01 24.46
CA ARG A 193 -22.61 24.69 24.60
C ARG A 193 -22.19 23.59 23.62
N PRO A 194 -21.01 23.71 22.98
CA PRO A 194 -20.50 22.61 22.19
C PRO A 194 -20.19 21.41 23.09
N PRO A 195 -20.35 20.18 22.59
CA PRO A 195 -19.95 19.00 23.32
C PRO A 195 -18.44 19.03 23.63
N SER A 196 -18.06 18.44 24.77
CA SER A 196 -16.66 18.33 25.14
C SER A 196 -15.92 17.48 24.10
N ILE A 197 -14.91 18.04 23.47
CA ILE A 197 -14.03 17.36 22.51
C ILE A 197 -12.75 17.01 23.24
N MET A 198 -12.35 15.75 23.17
CA MET A 198 -11.08 15.28 23.71
C MET A 198 -10.02 15.20 22.60
N PRO A 199 -8.74 15.39 22.92
CA PRO A 199 -7.66 15.16 21.96
C PRO A 199 -7.73 13.74 21.40
N PRO A 200 -7.42 13.53 20.11
CA PRO A 200 -7.37 12.21 19.51
C PRO A 200 -6.39 11.32 20.25
N CYS A 201 -6.76 10.04 20.43
CA CYS A 201 -5.99 9.08 21.21
C CYS A 201 -5.94 7.72 20.52
N VAL A 202 -4.77 7.09 20.50
CA VAL A 202 -4.52 5.73 20.01
C VAL A 202 -3.83 4.92 21.12
N PRO A 203 -4.59 4.36 22.07
CA PRO A 203 -4.01 3.72 23.28
C PRO A 203 -3.31 2.39 22.99
N ASN A 204 -3.73 1.68 21.93
CA ASN A 204 -3.29 0.32 21.61
C ASN A 204 -2.05 0.24 20.71
N ARG A 205 -1.23 1.30 20.69
CA ARG A 205 0.04 1.33 19.94
C ARG A 205 1.19 1.74 20.87
N SER A 206 2.40 1.31 20.49
CA SER A 206 3.60 1.68 21.26
C SER A 206 4.05 3.09 20.93
N ALA A 207 4.19 3.93 21.96
CA ALA A 207 4.74 5.27 21.81
C ALA A 207 6.19 5.26 21.29
N ASP A 208 7.00 4.27 21.70
CA ASP A 208 8.39 4.18 21.31
C ASP A 208 8.53 3.78 19.84
N ILE A 209 7.78 2.76 19.39
CA ILE A 209 7.73 2.36 17.98
C ILE A 209 7.26 3.54 17.12
N PHE A 210 6.23 4.25 17.55
CA PHE A 210 5.75 5.42 16.82
C PHE A 210 6.80 6.55 16.75
N ASN A 211 7.53 6.79 17.83
CA ASN A 211 8.63 7.75 17.81
C ASN A 211 9.72 7.36 16.80
N GLU A 212 10.08 6.07 16.71
CA GLU A 212 11.01 5.57 15.70
C GLU A 212 10.48 5.76 14.26
N LEU A 213 9.17 5.57 14.04
CA LEU A 213 8.55 5.87 12.74
C LEU A 213 8.64 7.36 12.39
N LEU A 214 8.44 8.26 13.35
CA LEU A 214 8.62 9.69 13.13
C LEU A 214 10.08 10.03 12.78
N HIS A 215 11.07 9.37 13.40
CA HIS A 215 12.47 9.53 13.04
C HIS A 215 12.73 9.09 11.58
N LEU A 216 12.20 7.94 11.19
CA LEU A 216 12.31 7.43 9.82
C LEU A 216 11.64 8.35 8.79
N LEU A 217 10.46 8.91 9.11
CA LEU A 217 9.75 9.86 8.26
C LEU A 217 10.53 11.18 8.08
N ARG A 218 11.28 11.60 9.11
CA ARG A 218 12.20 12.74 9.03
C ARG A 218 13.50 12.46 8.26
N GLY A 219 13.68 11.21 7.79
CA GLY A 219 14.88 10.79 7.06
C GLY A 219 16.04 10.33 7.96
N TYR A 220 15.86 10.26 9.26
CA TYR A 220 16.89 9.73 10.16
C TYR A 220 16.89 8.20 10.15
N PRO A 221 18.07 7.56 10.11
CA PRO A 221 18.15 6.11 10.18
C PRO A 221 17.79 5.62 11.58
N VAL A 222 17.05 4.51 11.64
CA VAL A 222 16.76 3.79 12.87
C VAL A 222 17.45 2.43 12.82
N HIS A 223 18.14 2.07 13.88
CA HIS A 223 18.76 0.75 13.99
C HIS A 223 17.70 -0.31 14.27
N ILE A 224 17.51 -1.22 13.33
CA ILE A 224 16.60 -2.36 13.48
C ILE A 224 17.34 -3.43 14.29
N ARG A 225 16.89 -3.69 15.52
CA ARG A 225 17.55 -4.57 16.49
C ARG A 225 17.46 -6.04 16.09
N ASP A 226 16.26 -6.46 15.69
CA ASP A 226 15.91 -7.84 15.35
C ASP A 226 14.68 -7.86 14.43
N GLU A 227 14.27 -9.05 14.03
CA GLU A 227 13.12 -9.24 13.16
C GLU A 227 11.78 -8.93 13.86
N GLU A 228 11.69 -9.11 15.18
CA GLU A 228 10.50 -8.76 15.95
C GLU A 228 10.30 -7.25 16.02
N HIS A 229 11.39 -6.51 16.21
CA HIS A 229 11.38 -5.05 16.13
C HIS A 229 10.96 -4.57 14.74
N ARG A 230 11.51 -5.15 13.66
CA ARG A 230 11.09 -4.87 12.28
C ARG A 230 9.60 -5.14 12.08
N ALA A 231 9.11 -6.30 12.54
CA ALA A 231 7.70 -6.67 12.43
C ALA A 231 6.79 -5.67 13.18
N SER A 232 7.24 -5.14 14.32
CA SER A 232 6.52 -4.12 15.07
C SER A 232 6.45 -2.79 14.32
N LEU A 233 7.55 -2.34 13.72
CA LEU A 233 7.59 -1.14 12.87
C LEU A 233 6.67 -1.31 11.64
N LEU A 234 6.74 -2.43 10.94
CA LEU A 234 5.88 -2.72 9.78
C LEU A 234 4.40 -2.78 10.14
N ARG A 235 4.05 -3.40 11.28
CA ARG A 235 2.68 -3.44 11.78
C ARG A 235 2.11 -2.05 12.00
N ASP A 236 2.90 -1.15 12.57
CA ASP A 236 2.46 0.21 12.84
C ASP A 236 2.49 1.10 11.58
N CYS A 237 3.42 0.89 10.63
CA CYS A 237 3.35 1.50 9.29
C CYS A 237 2.03 1.15 8.57
N ARG A 238 1.59 -0.11 8.62
CA ARG A 238 0.33 -0.56 8.02
C ARG A 238 -0.87 0.07 8.72
N TYR A 239 -0.84 0.16 10.06
CA TYR A 239 -1.90 0.79 10.84
C TYR A 239 -2.07 2.28 10.51
N PHE A 240 -0.96 3.02 10.45
CA PHE A 240 -0.98 4.45 10.13
C PHE A 240 -1.04 4.75 8.63
N ASN A 241 -1.02 3.71 7.77
CA ASN A 241 -1.02 3.80 6.31
C ASN A 241 0.18 4.57 5.73
N PHE A 242 1.37 4.33 6.26
CA PHE A 242 2.64 4.86 5.75
C PHE A 242 3.22 3.90 4.70
N LYS A 243 2.65 3.91 3.48
CA LYS A 243 3.01 2.95 2.43
C LYS A 243 4.44 3.11 1.92
N GLY A 244 4.94 4.34 1.81
CA GLY A 244 6.33 4.59 1.43
C GLY A 244 7.29 4.02 2.47
N LEU A 245 7.05 4.36 3.74
CA LEU A 245 7.88 3.85 4.83
C LEU A 245 7.79 2.32 4.98
N GLU A 246 6.62 1.72 4.76
CA GLU A 246 6.46 0.26 4.73
C GLU A 246 7.40 -0.36 3.69
N GLN A 247 7.43 0.17 2.46
CA GLN A 247 8.28 -0.36 1.38
C GLN A 247 9.78 -0.19 1.68
N LYS A 248 10.16 0.83 2.42
CA LYS A 248 11.53 1.01 2.91
C LYS A 248 11.93 -0.02 3.96
N LEU A 249 11.00 -0.42 4.83
CA LEU A 249 11.24 -1.31 5.98
C LEU A 249 11.09 -2.80 5.65
N ILE A 250 10.39 -3.19 4.58
CA ILE A 250 10.23 -4.60 4.23
C ILE A 250 11.58 -5.29 4.05
N PRO A 251 11.73 -6.55 4.52
CA PRO A 251 12.94 -7.32 4.28
C PRO A 251 13.13 -7.55 2.78
N HIS A 252 14.27 -7.15 2.25
CA HIS A 252 14.60 -7.34 0.85
C HIS A 252 16.11 -7.46 0.65
N GLN A 253 16.49 -8.05 -0.46
CA GLN A 253 17.87 -8.10 -0.89
C GLN A 253 17.95 -7.74 -2.36
N ILE A 254 18.72 -6.70 -2.68
CA ILE A 254 19.02 -6.33 -4.06
C ILE A 254 20.42 -6.82 -4.39
N SER A 255 20.56 -7.51 -5.53
CA SER A 255 21.82 -8.05 -6.03
C SER A 255 21.95 -7.84 -7.53
N TYR A 256 23.18 -7.89 -8.04
CA TYR A 256 23.43 -7.88 -9.47
C TYR A 256 23.92 -9.26 -9.91
N ASN A 257 23.15 -9.91 -10.78
CA ASN A 257 23.50 -11.19 -11.36
C ASN A 257 24.43 -10.98 -12.55
N LEU A 258 25.72 -11.31 -12.38
CA LEU A 258 26.75 -11.12 -13.40
C LEU A 258 26.52 -12.00 -14.64
N ALA A 259 26.07 -13.25 -14.45
CA ALA A 259 25.83 -14.19 -15.54
C ALA A 259 24.68 -13.73 -16.45
N ARG A 260 23.59 -13.23 -15.85
CA ARG A 260 22.41 -12.75 -16.56
C ARG A 260 22.47 -11.25 -16.88
N ARG A 261 23.43 -10.53 -16.32
CA ARG A 261 23.60 -9.06 -16.45
C ARG A 261 22.33 -8.29 -16.08
N ARG A 262 21.65 -8.71 -15.00
CA ARG A 262 20.41 -8.09 -14.52
C ARG A 262 20.48 -7.84 -13.02
N HIS A 263 19.79 -6.78 -12.59
CA HIS A 263 19.53 -6.56 -11.18
C HIS A 263 18.36 -7.44 -10.73
N GLU A 264 18.52 -8.08 -9.60
CA GLU A 264 17.52 -8.97 -8.98
C GLU A 264 17.13 -8.40 -7.62
N ILE A 265 15.86 -8.55 -7.26
CA ILE A 265 15.35 -8.21 -5.93
C ILE A 265 14.67 -9.43 -5.33
N THR A 266 15.12 -9.85 -4.15
CA THR A 266 14.49 -10.93 -3.39
C THR A 266 13.55 -10.35 -2.35
N LEU A 267 12.29 -10.81 -2.37
CA LEU A 267 11.22 -10.38 -1.47
C LEU A 267 10.37 -11.57 -1.04
N ARG A 268 9.79 -11.48 0.16
CA ARG A 268 8.78 -12.42 0.62
C ARG A 268 7.45 -12.18 -0.11
N LEU A 269 6.71 -13.25 -0.38
CA LEU A 269 5.40 -13.17 -1.04
C LEU A 269 4.41 -12.24 -0.33
N GLU A 270 4.46 -12.17 0.99
CA GLU A 270 3.61 -11.30 1.80
C GLU A 270 3.88 -9.80 1.68
N ASP A 271 5.08 -9.43 1.24
CA ASP A 271 5.54 -8.04 1.20
C ASP A 271 5.39 -7.40 -0.19
N ILE A 272 4.89 -8.16 -1.18
CA ILE A 272 4.71 -7.68 -2.55
C ILE A 272 3.46 -6.83 -2.68
N LEU A 273 3.61 -5.60 -3.20
CA LEU A 273 2.50 -4.73 -3.60
C LEU A 273 2.19 -4.89 -5.10
N LYS A 274 0.90 -4.89 -5.43
CA LYS A 274 0.41 -5.00 -6.81
C LYS A 274 0.97 -3.95 -7.76
N SER A 275 1.14 -2.72 -7.26
CA SER A 275 1.65 -1.58 -8.05
C SER A 275 3.10 -1.72 -8.49
N GLY A 276 3.91 -2.49 -7.75
CA GLY A 276 5.32 -2.69 -8.05
C GLY A 276 5.60 -3.74 -9.13
N ILE A 277 4.60 -4.56 -9.49
CA ILE A 277 4.77 -5.66 -10.45
C ILE A 277 4.74 -5.15 -11.88
N SER A 278 5.70 -5.58 -12.68
CA SER A 278 5.77 -5.35 -14.11
C SER A 278 6.26 -6.60 -14.84
N ILE A 279 6.07 -6.65 -16.16
CA ILE A 279 6.48 -7.77 -16.99
C ILE A 279 7.39 -7.23 -18.08
N VAL A 280 8.57 -7.82 -18.20
CA VAL A 280 9.54 -7.50 -19.25
C VAL A 280 9.60 -8.65 -20.24
N SER A 281 9.22 -8.38 -21.48
CA SER A 281 9.25 -9.38 -22.56
C SER A 281 10.70 -9.71 -22.94
N ASP A 282 10.98 -10.98 -23.21
CA ASP A 282 12.25 -11.40 -23.81
C ASP A 282 12.26 -11.06 -25.31
N VAL A 283 12.94 -9.97 -25.66
CA VAL A 283 12.99 -9.43 -27.04
C VAL A 283 13.93 -10.22 -27.97
N MET A 284 14.43 -11.38 -27.57
CA MET A 284 15.48 -12.10 -28.30
C MET A 284 15.01 -13.38 -29.03
N THR A 285 13.94 -13.29 -29.83
CA THR A 285 13.74 -14.27 -30.90
C THR A 285 13.17 -13.60 -32.14
N PRO A 286 14.00 -13.29 -33.15
CA PRO A 286 13.50 -12.97 -34.48
C PRO A 286 13.14 -14.28 -35.19
N SER A 287 12.02 -14.86 -34.90
CA SER A 287 11.47 -15.94 -35.71
C SER A 287 10.01 -15.65 -36.02
N GLY A 288 9.80 -15.22 -37.26
CA GLY A 288 8.54 -14.81 -37.84
C GLY A 288 7.52 -15.91 -38.02
N THR A 289 7.08 -16.54 -36.92
CA THR A 289 5.91 -17.40 -36.95
C THR A 289 5.32 -17.47 -35.55
N GLY A 290 4.30 -16.62 -35.30
CA GLY A 290 3.46 -16.70 -34.11
C GLY A 290 4.11 -16.14 -32.84
N GLU A 291 3.68 -14.96 -32.41
CA GLU A 291 4.11 -14.30 -31.18
C GLU A 291 3.85 -15.18 -29.95
N SER A 292 4.85 -15.93 -29.51
CA SER A 292 4.80 -16.56 -28.19
C SER A 292 5.21 -15.50 -27.16
N VAL A 293 4.29 -15.06 -26.34
CA VAL A 293 4.58 -14.16 -25.21
C VAL A 293 5.54 -14.87 -24.27
N SER A 294 6.78 -14.41 -24.19
CA SER A 294 7.77 -14.89 -23.23
C SER A 294 8.31 -13.69 -22.47
N GLY A 295 8.40 -13.80 -21.16
CA GLY A 295 8.88 -12.69 -20.36
C GLY A 295 9.14 -13.06 -18.91
N TRP A 296 9.73 -12.13 -18.18
CA TRP A 296 10.04 -12.26 -16.76
C TRP A 296 9.24 -11.24 -15.94
N VAL A 297 8.83 -11.65 -14.75
CA VAL A 297 8.17 -10.75 -13.81
C VAL A 297 9.24 -9.97 -13.09
N ASN A 298 9.12 -8.64 -13.16
CA ASN A 298 9.97 -7.69 -12.49
C ASN A 298 9.20 -7.01 -11.35
N TYR A 299 9.95 -6.48 -10.41
CA TYR A 299 9.42 -5.73 -9.30
C TYR A 299 10.21 -4.46 -9.05
N MET A 300 9.51 -3.42 -8.67
CA MET A 300 10.03 -2.16 -8.18
C MET A 300 9.29 -1.82 -6.89
N ARG A 301 9.99 -1.60 -5.79
CA ARG A 301 9.32 -1.18 -4.55
C ARG A 301 8.67 0.18 -4.79
N PRO A 302 7.33 0.27 -4.73
CA PRO A 302 6.66 1.55 -4.93
C PRO A 302 7.18 2.60 -3.95
N TYR A 303 7.42 3.81 -4.45
CA TYR A 303 7.91 4.99 -3.72
C TYR A 303 9.39 4.99 -3.30
N GLU A 304 10.11 3.86 -3.43
CA GLU A 304 11.50 3.73 -2.97
C GLU A 304 12.50 3.47 -4.10
N ASP A 305 12.13 2.65 -5.08
CA ASP A 305 13.04 2.27 -6.16
C ASP A 305 12.82 3.10 -7.43
N ASP A 306 13.91 3.56 -8.05
CA ASP A 306 13.86 4.26 -9.34
C ASP A 306 13.88 3.29 -10.53
N LYS A 307 14.29 2.03 -10.31
CA LYS A 307 14.50 1.03 -11.36
C LYS A 307 13.80 -0.28 -11.04
N GLN A 308 13.42 -0.96 -12.10
CA GLN A 308 12.85 -2.30 -12.01
C GLN A 308 13.97 -3.35 -11.83
N HIS A 309 13.69 -4.37 -11.02
CA HIS A 309 14.57 -5.50 -10.76
C HIS A 309 13.83 -6.79 -11.13
N GLU A 310 14.53 -7.81 -11.59
CA GLU A 310 13.93 -9.13 -11.77
C GLU A 310 13.51 -9.70 -10.40
N LEU A 311 12.25 -10.11 -10.28
CA LEU A 311 11.69 -10.57 -9.01
C LEU A 311 12.16 -11.98 -8.69
N ILE A 312 12.78 -12.13 -7.52
CA ILE A 312 12.96 -13.41 -6.85
C ILE A 312 11.98 -13.49 -5.69
N LEU A 313 10.98 -14.34 -5.84
CA LEU A 313 9.91 -14.53 -4.88
C LEU A 313 10.31 -15.55 -3.82
N GLU A 314 10.39 -15.16 -2.55
CA GLU A 314 10.62 -16.09 -1.45
C GLU A 314 9.28 -16.55 -0.85
N ILE A 315 9.11 -17.86 -0.75
CA ILE A 315 7.96 -18.54 -0.15
C ILE A 315 8.46 -19.48 0.93
N GLY A 316 8.09 -19.23 2.16
CA GLY A 316 8.47 -20.04 3.33
C GLY A 316 7.28 -20.68 4.02
N GLY A 317 7.54 -21.31 5.17
CA GLY A 317 6.52 -21.81 6.09
C GLY A 317 5.95 -23.19 5.77
N GLU A 318 6.65 -24.02 4.99
CA GLU A 318 6.25 -25.40 4.64
C GLU A 318 4.85 -25.49 3.98
N ASN A 319 4.43 -24.43 3.30
CA ASN A 319 3.13 -24.36 2.63
C ASN A 319 3.22 -24.66 1.12
N THR A 320 4.34 -25.21 0.68
CA THR A 320 4.59 -25.60 -0.71
C THR A 320 5.04 -27.04 -0.78
N LYS A 321 4.38 -27.81 -1.64
CA LYS A 321 4.71 -29.19 -1.94
C LYS A 321 5.14 -29.31 -3.40
N LEU A 322 6.28 -29.92 -3.65
CA LEU A 322 6.75 -30.21 -5.01
C LEU A 322 6.46 -31.66 -5.37
N HIS A 323 5.77 -31.85 -6.48
CA HIS A 323 5.54 -33.12 -7.11
C HIS A 323 6.63 -33.36 -8.17
N MET A 324 7.70 -34.07 -7.78
CA MET A 324 8.90 -34.23 -8.60
C MET A 324 8.68 -35.05 -9.88
N ASN A 325 7.71 -35.95 -9.83
CA ASN A 325 7.36 -36.81 -10.99
C ASN A 325 6.70 -36.02 -12.15
N ILE A 326 6.02 -34.92 -11.86
CA ILE A 326 5.31 -34.06 -12.83
C ILE A 326 5.88 -32.64 -12.90
N MET A 327 6.86 -32.30 -12.07
CA MET A 327 7.51 -31.01 -11.97
C MET A 327 6.49 -29.88 -11.77
N ARG A 328 5.65 -30.02 -10.72
CA ARG A 328 4.65 -29.02 -10.35
C ARG A 328 4.67 -28.73 -8.84
N ALA A 329 4.36 -27.50 -8.49
CA ALA A 329 4.21 -27.06 -7.12
C ALA A 329 2.73 -26.94 -6.75
N GLU A 330 2.38 -27.42 -5.57
CA GLU A 330 1.10 -27.26 -4.91
C GLU A 330 1.26 -26.31 -3.71
N PHE A 331 0.34 -25.37 -3.58
CA PHE A 331 0.35 -24.38 -2.49
C PHE A 331 -0.83 -24.59 -1.55
N PHE A 332 -0.60 -24.36 -0.26
CA PHE A 332 -1.60 -24.56 0.79
C PHE A 332 -1.91 -23.27 1.57
N GLY A 333 -3.08 -23.26 2.20
CA GLY A 333 -3.47 -22.22 3.14
C GLY A 333 -3.43 -20.80 2.56
N GLN A 334 -2.92 -19.87 3.34
CA GLN A 334 -2.83 -18.45 2.94
C GLN A 334 -1.85 -18.21 1.77
N ILE A 335 -0.84 -19.06 1.64
CA ILE A 335 0.12 -18.96 0.53
C ILE A 335 -0.58 -19.21 -0.80
N LYS A 336 -1.46 -20.22 -0.90
CA LYS A 336 -2.27 -20.46 -2.10
C LYS A 336 -3.07 -19.22 -2.51
N VAL A 337 -3.74 -18.57 -1.56
CA VAL A 337 -4.52 -17.35 -1.81
C VAL A 337 -3.64 -16.20 -2.30
N ARG A 338 -2.45 -16.04 -1.71
CA ARG A 338 -1.51 -14.96 -2.10
C ARG A 338 -0.91 -15.19 -3.48
N VAL A 339 -0.53 -16.44 -3.79
CA VAL A 339 -0.04 -16.84 -5.12
C VAL A 339 -1.12 -16.62 -6.18
N ALA A 340 -2.37 -17.01 -5.90
CA ALA A 340 -3.49 -16.77 -6.79
C ALA A 340 -3.68 -15.26 -7.09
N ARG A 341 -3.65 -14.42 -6.06
CA ARG A 341 -3.73 -12.96 -6.22
C ARG A 341 -2.55 -12.38 -7.01
N LEU A 342 -1.34 -12.92 -6.83
CA LEU A 342 -0.18 -12.51 -7.61
C LEU A 342 -0.39 -12.82 -9.10
N PHE A 343 -0.88 -14.01 -9.42
CA PHE A 343 -1.15 -14.41 -10.80
C PHE A 343 -2.32 -13.62 -11.43
N GLU A 344 -3.34 -13.24 -10.67
CA GLU A 344 -4.37 -12.30 -11.13
C GLU A 344 -3.78 -10.93 -11.52
N VAL A 345 -2.84 -10.44 -10.71
CA VAL A 345 -2.15 -9.17 -11.04
C VAL A 345 -1.31 -9.31 -12.30
N ILE A 346 -0.59 -10.43 -12.46
CA ILE A 346 0.18 -10.73 -13.67
C ILE A 346 -0.75 -10.79 -14.89
N ALA A 347 -1.88 -11.50 -14.79
CA ALA A 347 -2.89 -11.55 -15.85
C ALA A 347 -3.40 -10.15 -16.22
N THR A 348 -3.73 -9.32 -15.23
CA THR A 348 -4.16 -7.94 -15.44
C THR A 348 -3.09 -7.11 -16.16
N LYS A 349 -1.82 -7.27 -15.80
CA LYS A 349 -0.70 -6.57 -16.45
C LYS A 349 -0.48 -7.01 -17.90
N LEU A 350 -0.89 -8.22 -18.24
CA LEU A 350 -0.88 -8.77 -19.60
C LEU A 350 -2.16 -8.45 -20.39
N ASN A 351 -3.11 -7.70 -19.81
CA ASN A 351 -4.44 -7.45 -20.36
C ASN A 351 -5.23 -8.74 -20.65
N LEU A 352 -5.02 -9.76 -19.84
CA LEU A 352 -5.78 -11.00 -19.90
C LEU A 352 -7.01 -10.93 -18.99
N PRO A 353 -8.13 -11.58 -19.36
CA PRO A 353 -9.31 -11.60 -18.51
C PRO A 353 -9.03 -12.35 -17.19
N PRO A 354 -9.71 -11.99 -16.09
CA PRO A 354 -9.65 -12.75 -14.86
C PRO A 354 -10.14 -14.19 -15.13
N THR A 355 -9.34 -15.17 -14.74
CA THR A 355 -9.62 -16.58 -15.03
C THR A 355 -10.06 -17.32 -13.78
N THR A 356 -11.05 -18.20 -13.93
CA THR A 356 -11.41 -19.24 -12.97
C THR A 356 -10.62 -20.54 -13.23
N GLN A 357 -9.56 -20.43 -13.99
CA GLN A 357 -8.70 -21.52 -14.43
C GLN A 357 -7.77 -22.03 -13.33
N PRO A 358 -7.16 -23.20 -13.49
CA PRO A 358 -6.13 -23.68 -12.57
C PRO A 358 -5.03 -22.66 -12.32
N LEU A 359 -4.51 -22.67 -11.12
CA LEU A 359 -3.48 -21.76 -10.68
C LEU A 359 -2.26 -21.77 -11.65
N GLY A 360 -1.80 -20.62 -12.07
CA GLY A 360 -0.67 -20.46 -13.00
C GLY A 360 -1.04 -20.49 -14.49
N LEU A 361 -2.26 -20.87 -14.86
CA LEU A 361 -2.72 -20.81 -16.25
C LEU A 361 -3.48 -19.50 -16.52
N LEU A 362 -2.91 -18.65 -17.35
CA LEU A 362 -3.47 -17.36 -17.75
C LEU A 362 -3.98 -17.50 -19.20
N MET A 363 -5.28 -17.29 -19.44
CA MET A 363 -5.89 -17.47 -20.76
C MET A 363 -6.07 -16.14 -21.49
N ALA A 364 -5.77 -16.10 -22.78
CA ALA A 364 -6.07 -14.95 -23.62
C ALA A 364 -7.56 -14.82 -23.91
N SER A 365 -8.01 -13.59 -24.16
CA SER A 365 -9.38 -13.22 -24.48
C SER A 365 -9.89 -13.98 -25.72
N GLY A 366 -10.96 -14.75 -25.58
CA GLY A 366 -11.61 -15.51 -26.66
C GLY A 366 -11.80 -17.00 -26.40
N GLY A 367 -11.22 -17.53 -25.33
CA GLY A 367 -11.32 -18.96 -24.98
C GLY A 367 -12.32 -19.26 -23.86
N ALA A 368 -13.41 -18.54 -23.73
CA ALA A 368 -14.53 -18.95 -22.90
C ALA A 368 -15.29 -20.09 -23.60
N SER A 369 -14.64 -21.19 -23.91
CA SER A 369 -15.35 -22.42 -24.15
C SER A 369 -15.70 -23.02 -22.78
N SER A 370 -16.89 -22.74 -22.32
CA SER A 370 -17.63 -23.59 -21.39
C SER A 370 -17.85 -24.97 -22.06
N GLN A 371 -16.77 -25.70 -22.34
CA GLN A 371 -16.91 -27.11 -22.66
C GLN A 371 -17.07 -27.85 -21.34
N PRO A 372 -18.19 -28.54 -21.14
CA PRO A 372 -18.34 -29.46 -20.04
C PRO A 372 -17.21 -30.49 -20.13
N ALA A 373 -16.69 -30.88 -18.96
CA ALA A 373 -15.68 -31.92 -18.84
C ALA A 373 -16.11 -33.17 -19.66
N THR A 374 -15.46 -33.41 -20.78
CA THR A 374 -15.67 -34.62 -21.55
C THR A 374 -14.99 -35.77 -20.82
N PRO A 375 -15.64 -36.96 -20.68
CA PRO A 375 -15.03 -38.14 -20.08
C PRO A 375 -13.79 -38.51 -20.88
N GLY A 376 -12.62 -38.48 -20.25
CA GLY A 376 -11.31 -38.76 -20.87
C GLY A 376 -10.33 -37.58 -20.85
N ASN A 377 -10.80 -36.38 -20.61
CA ASN A 377 -9.93 -35.26 -20.31
C ASN A 377 -9.74 -35.22 -18.78
N THR A 378 -8.54 -35.50 -18.31
CA THR A 378 -8.18 -35.40 -16.88
C THR A 378 -8.62 -34.05 -16.43
N PRO A 379 -9.47 -33.92 -15.39
CA PRO A 379 -9.87 -32.62 -14.92
C PRO A 379 -8.59 -31.89 -14.55
N LEU A 380 -8.39 -30.70 -15.09
CA LEU A 380 -7.41 -29.72 -14.61
C LEU A 380 -7.85 -29.23 -13.22
N SER A 381 -8.31 -30.13 -12.38
CA SER A 381 -8.83 -29.88 -11.04
C SER A 381 -7.73 -29.62 -10.03
N GLU A 382 -6.47 -29.85 -10.41
CA GLU A 382 -5.34 -29.68 -9.53
C GLU A 382 -4.73 -28.30 -9.80
N ASP A 383 -4.83 -27.39 -8.81
CA ASP A 383 -4.23 -26.06 -8.83
C ASP A 383 -2.69 -26.14 -8.72
N LEU A 384 -2.06 -26.85 -9.65
CA LEU A 384 -0.64 -27.14 -9.67
C LEU A 384 0.10 -26.18 -10.61
N VAL A 385 1.10 -25.48 -10.10
CA VAL A 385 1.93 -24.55 -10.86
C VAL A 385 3.18 -25.26 -11.40
N ARG A 386 3.48 -25.05 -12.67
CA ARG A 386 4.68 -25.64 -13.30
C ARG A 386 5.95 -25.09 -12.65
N VAL A 387 6.90 -25.99 -12.41
CA VAL A 387 8.22 -25.70 -11.84
C VAL A 387 9.30 -26.11 -12.83
N VAL A 388 10.35 -25.31 -12.91
CA VAL A 388 11.59 -25.62 -13.62
C VAL A 388 12.74 -25.53 -12.62
N ILE A 389 13.55 -26.57 -12.56
CA ILE A 389 14.78 -26.62 -11.76
C ILE A 389 15.92 -26.70 -12.77
N GLU A 390 16.76 -25.68 -12.80
CA GLU A 390 17.91 -25.56 -13.70
C GLU A 390 19.18 -26.07 -12.99
N SER A 391 20.25 -26.32 -13.75
CA SER A 391 21.53 -26.84 -13.21
C SER A 391 22.20 -25.88 -12.22
N ASP A 392 21.91 -24.57 -12.30
CA ASP A 392 22.41 -23.55 -11.41
C ASP A 392 21.55 -23.37 -10.14
N THR A 393 20.43 -24.11 -10.03
CA THR A 393 19.56 -24.07 -8.85
C THR A 393 20.26 -24.67 -7.64
N HIS A 394 20.31 -23.92 -6.55
CA HIS A 394 20.84 -24.45 -5.28
C HIS A 394 19.74 -25.20 -4.51
N VAL A 395 19.88 -26.53 -4.39
CA VAL A 395 18.91 -27.38 -3.68
C VAL A 395 19.53 -27.97 -2.43
N VAL A 396 18.83 -27.83 -1.32
CA VAL A 396 19.12 -28.52 -0.05
C VAL A 396 17.96 -29.47 0.22
N LEU A 397 18.24 -30.77 0.22
CA LEU A 397 17.27 -31.82 0.51
C LEU A 397 17.68 -32.54 1.79
N ASP A 398 16.78 -32.64 2.77
CA ASP A 398 17.03 -33.27 4.07
C ASP A 398 18.28 -32.73 4.79
N GLY A 399 18.59 -31.44 4.60
CA GLY A 399 19.74 -30.77 5.19
C GLY A 399 21.08 -31.01 4.46
N LYS A 400 21.07 -31.65 3.30
CA LYS A 400 22.24 -31.90 2.46
C LYS A 400 22.08 -31.23 1.11
N THR A 401 23.18 -30.69 0.56
CA THR A 401 23.17 -30.17 -0.81
C THR A 401 22.88 -31.29 -1.81
N TYR A 402 21.90 -31.09 -2.65
CA TYR A 402 21.47 -32.00 -3.70
C TYR A 402 21.85 -31.43 -5.06
N ASN A 403 22.61 -32.18 -5.84
CA ASN A 403 23.05 -31.78 -7.20
C ASN A 403 22.24 -32.53 -8.24
N PHE A 404 21.58 -31.78 -9.12
CA PHE A 404 20.96 -32.34 -10.32
C PHE A 404 22.05 -32.70 -11.32
N THR A 405 22.00 -33.97 -11.84
CA THR A 405 22.89 -34.39 -12.90
C THR A 405 22.26 -34.15 -14.26
N GLU A 406 23.07 -34.03 -15.35
CA GLU A 406 22.57 -33.84 -16.72
C GLU A 406 21.51 -34.89 -17.14
N ASN A 407 21.54 -36.09 -16.55
CA ASN A 407 20.53 -37.12 -16.78
C ASN A 407 19.16 -36.78 -16.18
N ASP A 408 19.13 -36.02 -15.08
CA ASP A 408 17.89 -35.56 -14.43
C ASP A 408 17.26 -34.42 -15.24
N GLU A 409 18.07 -33.56 -15.84
CA GLU A 409 17.60 -32.48 -16.73
C GLU A 409 16.91 -33.03 -17.98
N MET A 410 17.48 -34.11 -18.57
CA MET A 410 16.93 -34.76 -19.76
C MET A 410 15.59 -35.46 -19.45
N ALA A 411 15.44 -36.05 -18.25
CA ALA A 411 14.19 -36.61 -17.79
C ALA A 411 13.12 -35.54 -17.58
N THR A 412 13.51 -34.39 -17.04
CA THR A 412 12.65 -33.20 -16.82
C THR A 412 12.17 -32.61 -18.16
N ALA A 413 13.06 -32.51 -19.16
CA ALA A 413 12.73 -31.99 -20.48
C ALA A 413 11.80 -32.97 -21.27
N MET A 414 11.97 -34.28 -21.11
CA MET A 414 11.14 -35.30 -21.78
C MET A 414 9.76 -35.44 -21.15
N SER A 415 9.60 -35.26 -19.84
CA SER A 415 8.28 -35.29 -19.18
C SER A 415 7.37 -34.12 -19.61
N THR A 416 7.96 -33.04 -20.08
CA THR A 416 7.22 -31.91 -20.64
C THR A 416 6.78 -32.10 -22.10
N SER A 417 7.36 -33.09 -22.84
CA SER A 417 7.03 -33.34 -24.25
C SER A 417 6.06 -34.49 -24.45
N SER A 418 5.84 -35.36 -23.46
CA SER A 418 5.06 -36.60 -23.62
C SER A 418 3.58 -36.53 -23.25
N SER A 419 3.04 -35.34 -22.88
CA SER A 419 1.61 -35.19 -22.60
C SER A 419 0.74 -34.79 -23.80
N MET A 420 1.27 -34.87 -25.04
CA MET A 420 0.48 -34.69 -26.26
C MET A 420 0.79 -35.77 -27.28
N GLY A 421 -0.13 -36.73 -27.45
CA GLY A 421 -0.22 -37.50 -28.65
C GLY A 421 -0.57 -38.98 -28.47
N HIS A 422 -1.84 -39.26 -28.20
CA HIS A 422 -2.45 -40.53 -28.61
C HIS A 422 -3.48 -40.21 -29.68
N GLY A 423 -3.15 -40.60 -30.90
CA GLY A 423 -4.06 -40.53 -32.06
C GLY A 423 -3.56 -41.49 -33.16
N GLY A 424 -4.04 -42.69 -33.11
CA GLY A 424 -4.43 -43.67 -34.08
C GLY A 424 -3.78 -43.79 -35.44
N GLY A 425 -3.24 -45.01 -35.73
CA GLY A 425 -3.67 -45.77 -36.92
C GLY A 425 -2.83 -45.65 -38.19
N GLN A 426 -2.12 -46.60 -38.52
CA GLN A 426 -2.17 -47.50 -39.68
C GLN A 426 -0.81 -47.93 -40.18
N GLU A 427 -0.69 -49.23 -40.27
CA GLU A 427 0.39 -49.99 -40.91
C GLU A 427 0.46 -49.74 -42.43
N SER A 428 1.67 -49.73 -42.98
CA SER A 428 1.98 -50.40 -44.26
C SER A 428 3.50 -50.48 -44.48
N PRO A 429 3.99 -51.49 -45.24
CA PRO A 429 5.33 -52.01 -45.06
C PRO A 429 6.30 -51.69 -46.19
N LEU A 430 7.57 -52.11 -45.98
CA LEU A 430 8.67 -52.36 -46.96
C LEU A 430 9.54 -51.18 -47.41
N SER A 431 10.78 -51.16 -46.94
CA SER A 431 11.90 -51.72 -47.74
C SER A 431 13.24 -51.60 -46.97
N SER A 432 13.96 -52.65 -47.04
CA SER A 432 15.29 -52.93 -46.52
C SER A 432 16.36 -52.05 -47.12
N ILE A 433 17.32 -51.57 -46.29
CA ILE A 433 18.74 -51.50 -46.58
C ILE A 433 19.50 -51.52 -45.26
N GLY A 434 20.53 -52.38 -45.21
CA GLY A 434 21.29 -52.77 -44.03
C GLY A 434 22.17 -51.64 -43.46
N GLY A 435 22.27 -51.66 -42.19
CA GLY A 435 23.25 -50.92 -41.39
C GLY A 435 23.36 -51.59 -40.02
N TYR A 436 24.56 -52.01 -39.69
CA TYR A 436 24.93 -52.67 -38.45
C TYR A 436 24.40 -51.95 -37.26
N PHE A 437 23.41 -52.55 -36.59
CA PHE A 437 22.98 -52.08 -35.28
C PHE A 437 23.41 -53.12 -34.24
N GLY A 438 24.26 -52.66 -33.32
CA GLY A 438 24.55 -53.41 -32.09
C GLY A 438 23.24 -53.60 -31.27
N PRO A 439 23.22 -54.58 -30.34
CA PRO A 439 22.04 -54.97 -29.62
C PRO A 439 21.43 -53.73 -28.88
N PRO A 440 20.09 -53.64 -28.84
CA PRO A 440 19.44 -52.52 -28.16
C PRO A 440 19.87 -52.53 -26.68
N ARG A 441 20.62 -51.54 -26.30
CA ARG A 441 20.87 -51.27 -24.88
C ARG A 441 19.50 -51.14 -24.24
N LYS A 442 19.13 -52.11 -23.39
CA LYS A 442 17.99 -52.05 -22.50
C LYS A 442 18.03 -50.66 -21.86
N ARG A 443 17.00 -49.85 -22.15
CA ARG A 443 16.75 -48.60 -21.39
C ARG A 443 16.76 -49.02 -19.94
N ARG A 444 17.81 -48.66 -19.21
CA ARG A 444 17.79 -48.70 -17.77
C ARG A 444 16.63 -47.79 -17.41
N ARG A 445 15.52 -48.35 -16.92
CA ARG A 445 14.60 -47.66 -16.07
C ARG A 445 15.49 -47.03 -15.01
N ILE A 446 15.54 -45.72 -14.98
CA ILE A 446 16.13 -45.01 -13.86
C ILE A 446 15.26 -45.43 -12.67
N ASP A 447 15.82 -46.32 -11.88
CA ASP A 447 15.22 -46.76 -10.65
C ASP A 447 15.29 -45.53 -9.70
N PHE A 448 14.25 -44.71 -9.69
CA PHE A 448 13.96 -43.75 -8.63
C PHE A 448 13.72 -44.46 -7.28
N SER A 449 13.89 -45.78 -7.23
CA SER A 449 13.66 -46.62 -6.05
C SER A 449 14.75 -46.56 -4.99
N SER A 450 15.79 -45.74 -5.17
CA SER A 450 16.74 -45.48 -4.10
C SER A 450 16.66 -44.04 -3.63
N HIS A 451 15.67 -43.73 -2.75
CA HIS A 451 15.73 -42.76 -1.69
C HIS A 451 15.30 -41.29 -1.90
N THR A 452 14.67 -40.90 -3.00
CA THR A 452 13.98 -39.62 -3.04
C THR A 452 12.49 -39.84 -3.21
N ALA A 453 11.68 -39.41 -2.22
CA ALA A 453 10.22 -39.46 -2.33
C ALA A 453 9.79 -38.62 -3.55
N ASP A 454 8.75 -39.04 -4.26
CA ASP A 454 8.19 -38.33 -5.41
C ASP A 454 7.64 -36.94 -5.04
N GLU A 455 7.53 -36.65 -3.75
CA GLU A 455 6.98 -35.43 -3.19
C GLU A 455 7.95 -34.83 -2.19
N TRP A 456 8.23 -33.52 -2.34
CA TRP A 456 9.08 -32.78 -1.42
C TRP A 456 8.26 -31.68 -0.72
N ILE A 457 8.40 -31.54 0.59
CA ILE A 457 7.84 -30.45 1.35
C ILE A 457 8.88 -29.34 1.41
N VAL A 458 8.59 -28.19 0.80
CA VAL A 458 9.50 -27.06 0.74
C VAL A 458 9.38 -26.23 2.03
N ARG A 459 10.47 -26.14 2.78
CA ARG A 459 10.59 -25.27 3.94
C ARG A 459 10.71 -23.82 3.52
N THR A 460 11.58 -23.55 2.54
CA THR A 460 11.77 -22.23 1.93
C THR A 460 12.19 -22.40 0.48
N GLY A 461 11.50 -21.72 -0.42
CA GLY A 461 11.83 -21.70 -1.84
C GLY A 461 11.97 -20.26 -2.35
N GLN A 462 12.98 -20.02 -3.19
CA GLN A 462 13.17 -18.79 -3.93
C GLN A 462 12.96 -19.05 -5.42
N TRP A 463 12.05 -18.28 -6.03
CA TRP A 463 11.53 -18.54 -7.36
C TRP A 463 11.56 -17.29 -8.23
N LYS A 464 12.07 -17.39 -9.46
CA LYS A 464 11.80 -16.43 -10.53
C LYS A 464 10.49 -16.80 -11.21
N LEU A 465 9.77 -15.79 -11.67
CA LEU A 465 8.50 -15.99 -12.36
C LEU A 465 8.69 -15.74 -13.85
N ARG A 466 8.55 -16.80 -14.66
CA ARG A 466 8.63 -16.74 -16.12
C ARG A 466 7.24 -16.87 -16.73
N ILE A 467 6.94 -16.00 -17.67
CA ILE A 467 5.71 -16.05 -18.46
C ILE A 467 6.02 -16.77 -19.75
N GLN A 468 5.26 -17.82 -20.08
CA GLN A 468 5.43 -18.58 -21.31
C GLN A 468 4.10 -18.72 -22.04
N GLY A 469 4.06 -18.33 -23.32
CA GLY A 469 2.93 -18.60 -24.21
C GLY A 469 2.91 -20.07 -24.66
N SER A 470 1.73 -20.61 -24.93
CA SER A 470 1.57 -21.97 -25.46
C SER A 470 2.12 -22.06 -26.89
N ARG A 471 2.93 -23.10 -27.18
CA ARG A 471 3.48 -23.38 -28.53
C ARG A 471 2.43 -23.73 -29.58
N ASN A 472 1.21 -24.05 -29.21
CA ASN A 472 0.17 -24.59 -30.10
C ASN A 472 -0.89 -23.57 -30.57
N GLY A 473 -0.57 -22.28 -30.64
CA GLY A 473 -1.50 -21.27 -31.19
C GLY A 473 -2.81 -21.09 -30.43
N LYS A 474 -3.05 -21.86 -29.36
CA LYS A 474 -4.14 -21.61 -28.41
C LYS A 474 -3.61 -20.61 -27.42
N SER A 475 -4.28 -19.50 -27.29
CA SER A 475 -3.98 -18.28 -26.57
C SER A 475 -3.82 -18.46 -25.04
N ALA A 476 -3.25 -19.56 -24.57
CA ALA A 476 -3.01 -19.78 -23.15
C ALA A 476 -1.58 -19.37 -22.79
N VAL A 477 -1.43 -18.60 -21.74
CA VAL A 477 -0.15 -18.17 -21.17
C VAL A 477 0.01 -18.87 -19.82
N GLU A 478 1.14 -19.47 -19.56
CA GLU A 478 1.45 -20.15 -18.30
C GLU A 478 2.47 -19.34 -17.51
N CYS A 479 2.23 -19.19 -16.21
CA CYS A 479 3.21 -18.65 -15.28
C CYS A 479 4.01 -19.83 -14.69
N VAL A 480 5.32 -19.82 -14.90
CA VAL A 480 6.24 -20.88 -14.52
C VAL A 480 7.15 -20.40 -13.40
N LEU A 481 7.30 -21.20 -12.37
CA LEU A 481 8.25 -21.00 -11.29
C LEU A 481 9.61 -21.54 -11.68
N VAL A 482 10.60 -20.70 -11.86
CA VAL A 482 11.99 -21.11 -12.08
C VAL A 482 12.72 -21.06 -10.76
N ALA A 483 13.20 -22.21 -10.28
CA ALA A 483 13.84 -22.31 -8.99
C ALA A 483 15.21 -21.61 -8.98
N VAL A 484 15.48 -20.86 -7.93
CA VAL A 484 16.80 -20.26 -7.63
C VAL A 484 17.42 -20.99 -6.46
N LYS A 485 16.64 -21.17 -5.38
CA LYS A 485 17.05 -21.90 -4.19
C LYS A 485 15.88 -22.67 -3.63
N ILE A 486 16.09 -23.92 -3.25
CA ILE A 486 15.09 -24.77 -2.61
C ILE A 486 15.70 -25.39 -1.37
N ASP A 487 15.01 -25.30 -0.25
CA ASP A 487 15.27 -26.03 0.97
C ASP A 487 14.03 -26.88 1.29
N ALA A 488 14.16 -28.18 1.24
CA ALA A 488 13.05 -29.11 1.29
C ALA A 488 13.35 -30.39 2.09
N TYR A 489 12.28 -31.09 2.45
CA TYR A 489 12.30 -32.40 3.06
C TYR A 489 11.69 -33.45 2.11
N SER A 490 12.33 -34.62 2.00
CA SER A 490 11.82 -35.72 1.18
C SER A 490 10.80 -36.58 1.92
N THR A 491 10.86 -36.59 3.26
CA THR A 491 10.00 -37.42 4.12
C THR A 491 9.63 -36.71 5.41
N GLU A 492 8.53 -37.13 6.04
CA GLU A 492 8.15 -36.62 7.37
C GLU A 492 9.21 -36.98 8.43
N GLN A 493 9.90 -38.09 8.29
CA GLN A 493 10.99 -38.44 9.20
C GLN A 493 12.15 -37.44 9.11
N ALA A 494 12.54 -37.04 7.89
CA ALA A 494 13.60 -36.05 7.66
C ALA A 494 13.18 -34.68 8.22
N ARG A 495 11.92 -34.27 7.99
CA ARG A 495 11.34 -33.06 8.56
C ARG A 495 11.39 -33.06 10.08
N ASN A 496 10.98 -34.17 10.70
CA ASN A 496 10.95 -34.28 12.17
C ASN A 496 12.36 -34.33 12.77
N ALA A 497 13.33 -34.92 12.07
CA ALA A 497 14.74 -34.95 12.52
C ALA A 497 15.38 -33.54 12.62
N GLN A 498 14.88 -32.57 11.83
CA GLN A 498 15.39 -31.21 11.83
C GLN A 498 14.62 -30.26 12.74
N ARG A 499 13.53 -30.72 13.39
CA ARG A 499 12.79 -29.91 14.36
C ARG A 499 13.59 -29.73 15.64
N GLY A 500 13.76 -28.48 16.07
CA GLY A 500 14.29 -28.20 17.39
C GLY A 500 13.24 -28.51 18.48
N PHE A 501 13.72 -29.03 19.62
CA PHE A 501 12.89 -29.11 20.82
C PHE A 501 12.62 -27.70 21.34
N LEU A 502 11.42 -27.46 21.85
CA LEU A 502 11.12 -26.22 22.55
C LEU A 502 12.07 -26.10 23.74
N ARG A 503 12.85 -25.02 23.77
CA ARG A 503 13.68 -24.71 24.94
C ARG A 503 12.74 -24.15 26.01
N GLY A 504 12.68 -24.87 27.14
CA GLY A 504 11.96 -24.44 28.32
C GLY A 504 12.55 -23.17 28.95
#